data_ac1aad63fcbebee94e7f95eb6c4b6620
#
_entry.id   ac1aad63fcbebee94e7f95eb6c4b6620
#
_cell.length_a   1.000
_cell.length_b   1.000
_cell.length_c   1.000
_cell.angle_alpha   90.00
_cell.angle_beta   90.00
_cell.angle_gamma   90.00
#
_symmetry.space_group_name_H-M   'P 1'
#
loop_
_entity.id
_entity.type
_entity.pdbx_description
1 polymer ?
#
loop_
_entity_poly.entity_id
_entity_poly.type
_entity_poly.pdbx_seq_one_letter_code
_entity_poly.pdbx_strand_id
1 'polypeptide(L)' 'KLKRTFTDLLAYIESAIRDAQLVGDINVTDPAMSARCVLAFFEGVLTHAQVLNDPTLLDDIWPGTLQMLGVVSTSE' A
#
# COMPACT_ATOMS: atom_id res chain seq x y z
N LYS A 1 21.71 4.36 4.19
CA LYS A 1 20.73 5.41 4.05
C LYS A 1 19.46 4.95 3.38
N LEU A 2 19.63 4.42 2.18
CA LEU A 2 18.49 3.93 1.43
C LEU A 2 17.75 2.86 2.20
N LYS A 3 18.50 1.96 2.80
CA LYS A 3 17.91 0.87 3.57
C LYS A 3 17.15 1.40 4.77
N ARG A 4 17.68 2.42 5.42
CA ARG A 4 17.03 3.00 6.58
C ARG A 4 15.72 3.70 6.19
N THR A 5 15.76 4.43 5.08
CA THR A 5 14.56 5.11 4.58
C THR A 5 13.48 4.09 4.24
N PHE A 6 13.89 2.99 3.63
CA PHE A 6 12.97 1.93 3.27
C PHE A 6 12.33 1.32 4.53
N THR A 7 13.16 1.05 5.54
CA THR A 7 12.68 0.48 6.79
C THR A 7 11.72 1.43 7.50
N ASP A 8 12.04 2.72 7.51
CA ASP A 8 11.19 3.72 8.13
C ASP A 8 9.84 3.80 7.42
N LEU A 9 9.85 3.73 6.10
CA LEU A 9 8.63 3.78 5.33
C LEU A 9 7.76 2.56 5.61
N LEU A 10 8.37 1.38 5.67
CA LEU A 10 7.63 0.17 6.02
C LEU A 10 6.99 0.29 7.39
N ALA A 11 7.73 0.81 8.37
CA ALA A 11 7.20 0.96 9.72
C ALA A 11 6.02 1.93 9.74
N TYR A 12 6.12 2.99 8.96
CA TYR A 12 5.04 3.96 8.87
C TYR A 12 3.79 3.34 8.27
N ILE A 13 3.95 2.60 7.18
CA ILE A 13 2.82 1.96 6.51
C ILE A 13 2.17 0.93 7.44
N GLU A 14 2.99 0.13 8.12
CA GLU A 14 2.47 -0.86 9.04
C GLU A 14 1.67 -0.21 10.16
N SER A 15 2.19 0.88 10.70
CA SER A 15 1.52 1.61 11.78
C SER A 15 0.17 2.14 11.31
N ALA A 16 0.13 2.68 10.09
CA ALA A 16 -1.11 3.19 9.52
C ALA A 16 -2.13 2.07 9.32
N ILE A 17 -1.66 0.89 8.87
CA ILE A 17 -2.53 -0.26 8.68
C ILE A 17 -3.11 -0.71 10.03
N ARG A 18 -2.27 -0.78 11.06
CA ARG A 18 -2.74 -1.19 12.37
C ARG A 18 -3.78 -0.23 12.93
N ASP A 19 -3.55 1.07 12.73
CA ASP A 19 -4.51 2.08 13.20
C ASP A 19 -5.85 1.95 12.48
N ALA A 20 -5.81 1.76 11.17
CA ALA A 20 -7.03 1.61 10.39
C ALA A 20 -7.78 0.34 10.79
N GLN A 21 -7.05 -0.71 11.12
CA GLN A 21 -7.66 -1.97 11.54
C GLN A 21 -8.35 -1.82 12.90
N LEU A 22 -7.75 -1.03 13.78
CA LEU A 22 -8.35 -0.81 15.09
C LEU A 22 -9.70 -0.11 15.02
N VAL A 23 -9.88 0.75 14.02
CA VAL A 23 -11.17 1.43 13.84
C VAL A 23 -12.10 0.69 12.89
N GLY A 24 -11.66 -0.46 12.38
CA GLY A 24 -12.53 -1.31 11.58
C GLY A 24 -12.58 -0.97 10.10
N ASP A 25 -11.72 -0.07 9.63
CA ASP A 25 -11.74 0.32 8.22
C ASP A 25 -11.18 -0.75 7.31
N ILE A 26 -10.23 -1.55 7.81
CA ILE A 26 -9.63 -2.62 7.03
C ILE A 26 -9.54 -3.87 7.90
N ASN A 27 -9.30 -4.99 7.24
CA ASN A 27 -9.21 -6.27 7.93
C ASN A 27 -8.13 -7.11 7.27
N VAL A 28 -6.94 -7.11 7.84
CA VAL A 28 -5.84 -7.90 7.33
C VAL A 28 -5.33 -8.82 8.44
N THR A 29 -4.83 -9.97 8.03
CA THR A 29 -4.34 -10.98 8.96
C THR A 29 -2.96 -10.62 9.52
N ASP A 30 -2.12 -10.04 8.68
CA ASP A 30 -0.73 -9.76 9.04
C ASP A 30 -0.36 -8.36 8.55
N PRO A 31 -0.50 -7.36 9.43
CA PRO A 31 -0.19 -5.98 9.02
C PRO A 31 1.23 -5.78 8.51
N ALA A 32 2.21 -6.49 9.06
CA ALA A 32 3.58 -6.34 8.61
C ALA A 32 3.74 -6.83 7.18
N MET A 33 3.16 -7.99 6.86
CA MET A 33 3.19 -8.51 5.51
C MET A 33 2.42 -7.61 4.56
N SER A 34 1.27 -7.11 5.00
CA SER A 34 0.47 -6.20 4.18
C SER A 34 1.24 -4.93 3.84
N ALA A 35 1.98 -4.40 4.80
CA ALA A 35 2.80 -3.22 4.55
C ALA A 35 3.86 -3.49 3.49
N ARG A 36 4.50 -4.66 3.55
CA ARG A 36 5.49 -5.01 2.54
C ARG A 36 4.86 -5.14 1.16
N CYS A 37 3.68 -5.74 1.10
CA CYS A 37 2.97 -5.89 -0.17
C CYS A 37 2.55 -4.54 -0.75
N VAL A 38 2.06 -3.65 0.09
CA VAL A 38 1.67 -2.31 -0.37
C VAL A 38 2.87 -1.58 -0.94
N LEU A 39 4.00 -1.63 -0.25
CA LEU A 39 5.18 -0.94 -0.73
C LEU A 39 5.70 -1.55 -2.02
N ALA A 40 5.70 -2.89 -2.11
CA ALA A 40 6.13 -3.56 -3.34
C ALA A 40 5.21 -3.22 -4.50
N PHE A 41 3.91 -3.16 -4.26
CA PHE A 41 2.95 -2.78 -5.28
C PHE A 41 3.22 -1.35 -5.77
N PHE A 42 3.43 -0.45 -4.84
CA PHE A 42 3.71 0.95 -5.18
C PHE A 42 4.96 1.05 -6.06
N GLU A 43 6.02 0.37 -5.64
CA GLU A 43 7.27 0.37 -6.40
C GLU A 43 7.09 -0.24 -7.78
N GLY A 44 6.30 -1.31 -7.86
CA GLY A 44 6.02 -1.96 -9.14
C GLY A 44 5.27 -1.05 -10.08
N VAL A 45 4.26 -0.34 -9.58
CA VAL A 45 3.49 0.58 -10.42
C VAL A 45 4.37 1.72 -10.91
N LEU A 46 5.23 2.26 -10.05
CA LEU A 46 6.15 3.31 -10.45
C LEU A 46 7.08 2.84 -11.57
N THR A 47 7.61 1.63 -11.42
CA THR A 47 8.51 1.06 -12.43
C THR A 47 7.78 0.88 -13.75
N HIS A 48 6.56 0.33 -13.71
CA HIS A 48 5.77 0.15 -14.92
C HIS A 48 5.51 1.47 -15.61
N ALA A 49 5.14 2.48 -14.83
CA ALA A 49 4.85 3.80 -15.41
C ALA A 49 6.08 4.37 -16.10
N GLN A 50 7.27 4.17 -15.51
CA GLN A 50 8.50 4.66 -16.11
C GLN A 50 8.88 3.88 -17.35
N VAL A 51 8.81 2.56 -17.28
CA VAL A 51 9.20 1.72 -18.42
C VAL A 51 8.29 1.95 -19.61
N LEU A 52 7.00 2.08 -19.37
CA LEU A 52 6.03 2.28 -20.43
C LEU A 52 5.81 3.75 -20.77
N ASN A 53 6.45 4.63 -20.01
CA ASN A 53 6.29 6.08 -20.19
C ASN A 53 4.81 6.47 -20.17
N ASP A 54 4.08 5.91 -19.20
CA ASP A 54 2.64 6.10 -19.08
C ASP A 54 2.28 6.47 -17.65
N PRO A 55 2.26 7.77 -17.34
CA PRO A 55 1.97 8.20 -15.97
C PRO A 55 0.54 7.89 -15.52
N THR A 56 -0.36 7.57 -16.45
CA THR A 56 -1.73 7.24 -16.04
C THR A 56 -1.79 5.94 -15.24
N LEU A 57 -0.74 5.10 -15.33
CA LEU A 57 -0.68 3.89 -14.52
C LEU A 57 -0.61 4.21 -13.04
N LEU A 58 -0.14 5.41 -12.69
CA LEU A 58 -0.09 5.82 -11.29
C LEU A 58 -1.48 5.96 -10.69
N ASP A 59 -2.49 6.12 -11.52
CA ASP A 59 -3.88 6.22 -11.05
C ASP A 59 -4.36 4.93 -10.40
N ASP A 60 -3.68 3.82 -10.65
CA ASP A 60 -4.05 2.53 -10.06
C ASP A 60 -3.55 2.37 -8.63
N ILE A 61 -2.65 3.25 -8.17
CA ILE A 61 -2.02 3.06 -6.86
C ILE A 61 -3.03 3.06 -5.73
N TRP A 62 -3.91 4.04 -5.70
CA TRP A 62 -4.86 4.15 -4.61
C TRP A 62 -5.91 3.03 -4.63
N PRO A 63 -6.61 2.80 -5.77
CA PRO A 63 -7.59 1.71 -5.81
C PRO A 63 -6.97 0.35 -5.54
N GLY A 64 -5.77 0.11 -6.09
CA GLY A 64 -5.08 -1.16 -5.88
C GLY A 64 -4.69 -1.37 -4.43
N THR A 65 -4.22 -0.31 -3.78
CA THR A 65 -3.86 -0.39 -2.37
C THR A 65 -5.08 -0.72 -1.52
N LEU A 66 -6.20 -0.05 -1.77
CA LEU A 66 -7.42 -0.32 -1.03
C LEU A 66 -7.87 -1.76 -1.21
N GLN A 67 -7.75 -2.28 -2.42
CA GLN A 67 -8.13 -3.64 -2.70
C GLN A 67 -7.25 -4.63 -1.94
N MET A 68 -5.94 -4.37 -1.89
CA MET A 68 -5.01 -5.25 -1.20
C MET A 68 -5.25 -5.27 0.30
N LEU A 69 -5.71 -4.17 0.85
CA LEU A 69 -5.94 -4.06 2.29
C LEU A 69 -7.30 -4.55 2.72
N GLY A 70 -8.13 -4.97 1.78
CA GLY A 70 -9.46 -5.47 2.12
C GLY A 70 -10.31 -4.42 2.77
N VAL A 71 -10.30 -3.21 2.22
CA VAL A 71 -11.05 -2.10 2.79
C VAL A 71 -12.54 -2.44 2.77
N VAL A 72 -13.18 -2.24 3.91
CA VAL A 72 -14.61 -2.46 4.03
C VAL A 72 -15.33 -1.33 3.32
N SER A 73 -16.13 -1.70 2.33
CA SER A 73 -16.86 -0.70 1.55
C SER A 73 -18.28 -0.58 2.06
N THR A 74 -18.72 0.65 2.24
CA THR A 74 -20.10 0.92 2.64
C THR A 74 -20.88 1.57 1.51
N SER A 75 -20.26 1.69 0.36
CA SER A 75 -20.88 2.38 -0.76
C SER A 75 -21.95 1.55 -1.46
N GLU A 76 -22.07 0.33 -1.05
CA GLU A 76 -23.11 -0.53 -1.62
C GLU A 76 -24.49 -0.18 -1.07
#